data_466b0b0c851706a0d7317878235af593
#
_entry.id   466b0b0c851706a0d7317878235af593
#
_cell.length_a   1.000
_cell.length_b   1.000
_cell.length_c   1.000
_cell.angle_alpha   90.00
_cell.angle_beta   90.00
_cell.angle_gamma   90.00
#
_symmetry.space_group_name_H-M   'P 1'
#
loop_
_entity.id
_entity.type
_entity.pdbx_description
1 polymer ?
#
loop_
_entity_poly.entity_id
_entity_poly.type
_entity_poly.pdbx_seq_one_letter_code
_entity_poly.pdbx_strand_id
1 'polypeptide(L)'
;MQQIGKKISLTLASLAIGVLTAGVAQADTPKAVSVSQSQLTAADKDANNFLHSNMNYAQTRYYPNKQINTGNVKSLRPAFTFQTEVLESMETAPIVIDGVMYLTTSYNHVYAIDAVTGKQFWHYKHKMGPVTT
;
A
#
# COMPACT_ATOMS: atom_id res chain seq x y z
N MET A 1 -63.19 40.65 39.79
CA MET A 1 -63.14 39.62 38.72
C MET A 1 -61.77 39.71 38.10
N GLN A 2 -60.88 38.74 38.45
CA GLN A 2 -59.48 38.69 37.97
C GLN A 2 -59.39 37.72 36.83
N GLN A 3 -58.92 38.20 35.67
CA GLN A 3 -58.59 37.38 34.51
C GLN A 3 -57.14 36.93 34.62
N ILE A 4 -56.93 35.63 34.72
CA ILE A 4 -55.62 35.00 34.78
C ILE A 4 -55.22 34.69 33.35
N GLY A 5 -54.27 35.46 32.75
CA GLY A 5 -53.66 35.21 31.46
C GLY A 5 -52.59 34.14 31.58
N LYS A 6 -52.80 32.96 31.02
CA LYS A 6 -51.79 31.89 30.89
C LYS A 6 -50.85 32.24 29.73
N LYS A 7 -49.58 32.51 30.06
CA LYS A 7 -48.52 32.63 29.07
C LYS A 7 -48.07 31.22 28.67
N ILE A 8 -48.26 30.85 27.42
CA ILE A 8 -47.72 29.59 26.84
C ILE A 8 -46.31 29.94 26.32
N SER A 9 -45.32 29.37 26.98
CA SER A 9 -43.93 29.46 26.57
C SER A 9 -43.65 28.33 25.53
N LEU A 10 -43.40 28.74 24.28
CA LEU A 10 -42.99 27.82 23.21
C LEU A 10 -41.47 27.68 23.26
N THR A 11 -40.97 26.59 23.78
CA THR A 11 -39.55 26.22 23.68
C THR A 11 -39.26 25.60 22.33
N LEU A 12 -38.55 26.34 21.46
CA LEU A 12 -38.00 25.81 20.23
C LEU A 12 -36.80 24.87 20.61
N ALA A 13 -36.97 23.60 20.38
CA ALA A 13 -35.87 22.64 20.44
C ALA A 13 -35.09 22.69 19.10
N SER A 14 -33.91 23.29 19.13
CA SER A 14 -32.99 23.30 17.98
C SER A 14 -32.38 21.93 17.80
N LEU A 15 -32.77 21.20 16.76
CA LEU A 15 -32.16 19.93 16.36
C LEU A 15 -30.85 20.24 15.64
N ALA A 16 -29.71 20.07 16.31
CA ALA A 16 -28.39 20.17 15.67
C ALA A 16 -28.13 18.90 14.88
N ILE A 17 -28.24 18.98 13.56
CA ILE A 17 -27.82 17.91 12.65
C ILE A 17 -26.29 17.97 12.56
N GLY A 18 -25.64 17.06 13.29
CA GLY A 18 -24.22 16.85 13.19
C GLY A 18 -23.90 16.21 11.83
N VAL A 19 -23.32 16.96 10.92
CA VAL A 19 -22.75 16.43 9.68
C VAL A 19 -21.47 15.68 10.06
N LEU A 20 -21.53 14.35 10.12
CA LEU A 20 -20.32 13.51 10.16
C LEU A 20 -19.64 13.66 8.79
N THR A 21 -18.63 14.51 8.71
CA THR A 21 -17.68 14.47 7.60
C THR A 21 -16.82 13.22 7.80
N ALA A 22 -17.15 12.13 7.09
CA ALA A 22 -16.24 11.01 6.94
C ALA A 22 -14.98 11.55 6.24
N GLY A 23 -13.92 11.79 7.02
CA GLY A 23 -12.61 12.13 6.48
C GLY A 23 -12.17 10.99 5.57
N VAL A 24 -12.08 11.26 4.28
CA VAL A 24 -11.42 10.34 3.34
C VAL A 24 -9.97 10.33 3.78
N ALA A 25 -9.53 9.24 4.41
CA ALA A 25 -8.12 9.04 4.74
C ALA A 25 -7.36 9.04 3.42
N GLN A 26 -6.72 10.16 3.12
CA GLN A 26 -5.84 10.28 1.98
C GLN A 26 -4.67 9.34 2.22
N ALA A 27 -4.44 8.42 1.29
CA ALA A 27 -3.30 7.53 1.40
C ALA A 27 -2.04 8.39 1.35
N ASP A 28 -1.22 8.33 2.40
CA ASP A 28 0.05 9.03 2.43
C ASP A 28 0.87 8.59 1.22
N THR A 29 1.23 9.56 0.37
CA THR A 29 2.11 9.27 -0.76
C THR A 29 3.47 8.87 -0.19
N PRO A 30 4.04 7.72 -0.57
CA PRO A 30 5.34 7.33 -0.05
C PRO A 30 6.38 8.41 -0.38
N LYS A 31 7.27 8.66 0.58
CA LYS A 31 8.40 9.59 0.39
C LYS A 31 9.19 9.15 -0.85
N ALA A 32 9.70 10.12 -1.61
CA ALA A 32 10.57 9.82 -2.75
C ALA A 32 11.73 8.93 -2.30
N VAL A 33 11.87 7.79 -2.95
CA VAL A 33 12.92 6.81 -2.64
C VAL A 33 14.16 7.14 -3.45
N SER A 34 15.32 7.14 -2.78
CA SER A 34 16.61 7.28 -3.42
C SER A 34 17.52 6.15 -2.93
N VAL A 35 18.02 5.35 -3.86
CA VAL A 35 18.93 4.22 -3.56
C VAL A 35 20.31 4.54 -4.10
N SER A 36 21.29 4.53 -3.22
CA SER A 36 22.69 4.74 -3.60
C SER A 36 23.31 3.47 -4.19
N GLN A 37 24.39 3.65 -4.96
CA GLN A 37 25.16 2.53 -5.46
C GLN A 37 25.74 1.65 -4.33
N SER A 38 26.12 2.26 -3.20
CA SER A 38 26.61 1.52 -2.05
C SER A 38 25.55 0.62 -1.42
N GLN A 39 24.29 1.06 -1.35
CA GLN A 39 23.18 0.22 -0.91
C GLN A 39 22.94 -0.96 -1.85
N LEU A 40 22.96 -0.73 -3.17
CA LEU A 40 22.83 -1.81 -4.16
C LEU A 40 23.97 -2.83 -4.03
N THR A 41 25.21 -2.36 -3.82
CA THR A 41 26.37 -3.24 -3.67
C THR A 41 26.32 -4.06 -2.38
N ALA A 42 25.74 -3.51 -1.32
CA ALA A 42 25.64 -4.16 0.00
C ALA A 42 24.27 -4.84 0.23
N ALA A 43 23.46 -5.03 -0.80
CA ALA A 43 22.09 -5.54 -0.68
C ALA A 43 22.00 -6.92 -0.04
N ASP A 44 23.02 -7.76 -0.17
CA ASP A 44 23.11 -9.08 0.47
C ASP A 44 23.17 -9.03 2.01
N LYS A 45 23.47 -7.87 2.58
CA LYS A 45 23.54 -7.63 4.03
C LYS A 45 22.31 -6.87 4.56
N ASP A 46 21.44 -6.40 3.67
CA ASP A 46 20.25 -5.66 4.03
C ASP A 46 19.07 -6.61 4.24
N ALA A 47 18.67 -6.81 5.49
CA ALA A 47 17.54 -7.64 5.86
C ALA A 47 16.19 -6.89 5.86
N ASN A 48 16.19 -5.58 5.59
CA ASN A 48 14.98 -4.76 5.63
C ASN A 48 14.44 -4.42 4.24
N ASN A 49 15.31 -4.47 3.23
CA ASN A 49 14.97 -4.12 1.86
C ASN A 49 15.24 -5.28 0.90
N PHE A 50 14.57 -5.27 -0.23
CA PHE A 50 14.76 -6.20 -1.32
C PHE A 50 15.03 -5.41 -2.60
N LEU A 51 16.31 -4.98 -2.77
CA LEU A 51 16.72 -3.98 -3.76
C LEU A 51 16.98 -4.55 -5.15
N HIS A 52 17.07 -5.86 -5.29
CA HIS A 52 17.27 -6.56 -6.56
C HIS A 52 16.25 -7.68 -6.70
N SER A 53 15.85 -7.99 -7.91
CA SER A 53 14.92 -9.08 -8.21
C SER A 53 15.40 -10.47 -7.72
N ASN A 54 16.70 -10.65 -7.55
CA ASN A 54 17.33 -11.89 -7.10
C ASN A 54 18.29 -11.67 -5.91
N MET A 55 17.97 -10.71 -5.04
CA MET A 55 18.64 -10.34 -3.81
C MET A 55 19.89 -9.46 -4.00
N ASN A 56 20.81 -9.77 -4.91
CA ASN A 56 22.07 -9.06 -5.10
C ASN A 56 22.57 -9.18 -6.55
N TYR A 57 23.67 -8.53 -6.88
CA TYR A 57 24.30 -8.60 -8.21
C TYR A 57 24.75 -10.03 -8.59
N ALA A 58 25.12 -10.85 -7.62
CA ALA A 58 25.48 -12.24 -7.85
C ALA A 58 24.24 -13.16 -8.02
N GLN A 59 23.04 -12.61 -7.90
CA GLN A 59 21.75 -13.34 -8.07
C GLN A 59 21.63 -14.58 -7.19
N THR A 60 22.10 -14.51 -5.96
CA THR A 60 22.15 -15.64 -5.04
C THR A 60 20.78 -16.12 -4.59
N ARG A 61 19.75 -15.29 -4.69
CA ARG A 61 18.35 -15.56 -4.21
C ARG A 61 18.28 -15.93 -2.72
N TYR A 62 19.34 -15.66 -1.98
CA TYR A 62 19.40 -15.92 -0.56
C TYR A 62 19.12 -14.65 0.22
N TYR A 63 18.09 -14.69 1.06
CA TYR A 63 17.70 -13.61 1.94
C TYR A 63 18.17 -13.91 3.38
N PRO A 64 18.97 -13.06 4.02
CA PRO A 64 19.62 -13.37 5.29
C PRO A 64 18.70 -13.28 6.51
N ASN A 65 17.40 -13.17 6.32
CA ASN A 65 16.43 -13.07 7.41
C ASN A 65 16.26 -14.43 8.11
N LYS A 66 16.28 -14.40 9.44
CA LYS A 66 16.11 -15.59 10.30
C LYS A 66 14.73 -15.66 10.98
N GLN A 67 13.83 -14.73 10.68
CA GLN A 67 12.48 -14.72 11.28
C GLN A 67 11.68 -15.95 10.86
N ILE A 68 11.84 -16.43 9.62
CA ILE A 68 11.22 -17.65 9.14
C ILE A 68 12.26 -18.77 9.23
N ASN A 69 11.89 -19.86 9.88
CA ASN A 69 12.76 -21.02 10.10
C ASN A 69 11.94 -22.31 10.16
N THR A 70 12.59 -23.45 10.27
CA THR A 70 11.95 -24.77 10.28
C THR A 70 10.95 -24.97 11.44
N GLY A 71 11.10 -24.21 12.53
CA GLY A 71 10.19 -24.27 13.68
C GLY A 71 8.87 -23.54 13.47
N ASN A 72 8.84 -22.49 12.64
CA ASN A 72 7.68 -21.63 12.48
C ASN A 72 7.12 -21.55 11.05
N VAL A 73 7.81 -22.09 10.05
CA VAL A 73 7.36 -22.03 8.65
C VAL A 73 5.94 -22.59 8.42
N LYS A 74 5.54 -23.59 9.20
CA LYS A 74 4.19 -24.19 9.13
C LYS A 74 3.09 -23.23 9.59
N SER A 75 3.43 -22.17 10.30
CA SER A 75 2.51 -21.18 10.84
C SER A 75 2.34 -19.97 9.93
N LEU A 76 3.01 -19.92 8.78
CA LEU A 76 2.87 -18.83 7.83
C LEU A 76 1.42 -18.71 7.36
N ARG A 77 0.97 -17.46 7.25
CA ARG A 77 -0.35 -17.10 6.73
C ARG A 77 -0.18 -15.95 5.75
N PRO A 78 -1.00 -15.85 4.70
CA PRO A 78 -1.06 -14.67 3.85
C PRO A 78 -1.36 -13.43 4.71
N ALA A 79 -0.58 -12.36 4.57
CA ALA A 79 -0.85 -11.09 5.23
C ALA A 79 -1.93 -10.30 4.48
N PHE A 80 -1.87 -10.34 3.15
CA PHE A 80 -2.86 -9.70 2.26
C PHE A 80 -2.85 -10.38 0.89
N THR A 81 -3.81 -10.01 0.06
CA THR A 81 -3.85 -10.32 -1.37
C THR A 81 -4.00 -9.02 -2.13
N PHE A 82 -3.18 -8.80 -3.14
CA PHE A 82 -3.26 -7.64 -4.02
C PHE A 82 -3.62 -8.09 -5.45
N GLN A 83 -4.65 -7.47 -6.03
CA GLN A 83 -5.11 -7.76 -7.39
C GLN A 83 -4.62 -6.68 -8.35
N THR A 84 -3.87 -7.06 -9.38
CA THR A 84 -3.30 -6.13 -10.36
C THR A 84 -4.30 -5.71 -11.45
N GLU A 85 -5.47 -6.35 -11.51
CA GLU A 85 -6.48 -6.16 -12.58
C GLU A 85 -5.95 -6.52 -13.99
N VAL A 86 -4.80 -7.19 -14.06
CA VAL A 86 -4.17 -7.65 -15.30
C VAL A 86 -4.27 -9.17 -15.33
N LEU A 87 -4.91 -9.72 -16.35
CA LEU A 87 -5.18 -11.16 -16.48
C LEU A 87 -4.02 -11.94 -17.11
N GLU A 88 -3.05 -11.24 -17.68
CA GLU A 88 -1.88 -11.84 -18.31
C GLU A 88 -0.87 -12.38 -17.30
N SER A 89 0.00 -13.26 -17.74
CA SER A 89 1.07 -13.81 -16.91
C SER A 89 1.97 -12.70 -16.35
N MET A 90 2.41 -12.87 -15.12
CA MET A 90 3.31 -11.95 -14.43
C MET A 90 4.63 -12.67 -14.14
N GLU A 91 5.72 -12.18 -14.73
CA GLU A 91 7.05 -12.78 -14.65
C GLU A 91 8.05 -11.90 -13.89
N THR A 92 7.59 -10.86 -13.23
CA THR A 92 8.42 -9.90 -12.53
C THR A 92 8.52 -10.22 -11.05
N ALA A 93 9.68 -9.98 -10.45
CA ALA A 93 9.86 -10.03 -9.00
C ALA A 93 9.66 -8.62 -8.42
N PRO A 94 8.98 -8.47 -7.28
CA PRO A 94 8.84 -7.19 -6.62
C PRO A 94 10.18 -6.70 -6.06
N ILE A 95 10.33 -5.38 -5.99
CA ILE A 95 11.42 -4.70 -5.27
C ILE A 95 10.79 -4.03 -4.04
N VAL A 96 11.43 -4.15 -2.89
CA VAL A 96 10.95 -3.55 -1.64
C VAL A 96 11.99 -2.59 -1.07
N ILE A 97 11.56 -1.37 -0.77
CA ILE A 97 12.38 -0.30 -0.23
C ILE A 97 11.58 0.49 0.80
N ASP A 98 12.13 0.63 2.00
CA ASP A 98 11.54 1.42 3.09
C ASP A 98 10.05 1.11 3.32
N GLY A 99 9.67 -0.19 3.25
CA GLY A 99 8.31 -0.66 3.43
C GLY A 99 7.39 -0.47 2.22
N VAL A 100 7.88 0.06 1.11
CA VAL A 100 7.13 0.18 -0.15
C VAL A 100 7.54 -0.93 -1.11
N MET A 101 6.57 -1.70 -1.58
CA MET A 101 6.75 -2.73 -2.59
C MET A 101 6.40 -2.17 -3.96
N TYR A 102 7.35 -2.26 -4.89
CA TYR A 102 7.16 -1.91 -6.30
C TYR A 102 7.06 -3.18 -7.12
N LEU A 103 6.04 -3.26 -7.93
CA LEU A 103 5.85 -4.38 -8.86
C LEU A 103 5.40 -3.89 -10.23
N THR A 104 5.79 -4.63 -11.24
CA THR A 104 5.38 -4.39 -12.62
C THR A 104 4.60 -5.58 -13.15
N THR A 105 3.75 -5.36 -14.13
CA THR A 105 2.95 -6.40 -14.77
C THR A 105 3.03 -6.28 -16.30
N SER A 106 2.42 -7.21 -17.01
CA SER A 106 2.16 -7.10 -18.44
C SER A 106 1.46 -5.76 -18.74
N TYR A 107 1.60 -5.28 -19.97
CA TYR A 107 1.14 -3.97 -20.43
C TYR A 107 1.79 -2.77 -19.72
N ASN A 108 2.98 -2.98 -19.12
CA ASN A 108 3.79 -1.94 -18.47
C ASN A 108 3.05 -1.15 -17.38
N HIS A 109 2.26 -1.84 -16.57
CA HIS A 109 1.74 -1.26 -15.34
C HIS A 109 2.83 -1.28 -14.27
N VAL A 110 2.86 -0.25 -13.43
CA VAL A 110 3.74 -0.17 -12.26
C VAL A 110 2.88 0.18 -11.04
N TYR A 111 3.03 -0.57 -9.98
CA TYR A 111 2.33 -0.35 -8.72
C TYR A 111 3.32 -0.06 -7.62
N ALA A 112 2.95 0.85 -6.72
CA ALA A 112 3.57 1.00 -5.41
C ALA A 112 2.53 0.68 -4.35
N ILE A 113 2.85 -0.27 -3.49
CA ILE A 113 1.96 -0.73 -2.43
C ILE A 113 2.71 -0.77 -1.10
N ASP A 114 1.98 -0.64 -0.01
CA ASP A 114 2.49 -0.88 1.32
C ASP A 114 2.84 -2.37 1.46
N ALA A 115 4.10 -2.68 1.79
CA ALA A 115 4.59 -4.06 1.84
C ALA A 115 4.02 -4.86 3.02
N VAL A 116 3.40 -4.21 4.00
CA VAL A 116 2.80 -4.85 5.18
C VAL A 116 1.31 -5.08 5.00
N THR A 117 0.60 -4.09 4.46
CA THR A 117 -0.88 -4.10 4.39
C THR A 117 -1.43 -4.40 3.01
N GLY A 118 -0.62 -4.29 1.97
CA GLY A 118 -1.07 -4.40 0.57
C GLY A 118 -1.84 -3.18 0.07
N LYS A 119 -1.93 -2.08 0.86
CA LYS A 119 -2.60 -0.85 0.44
C LYS A 119 -1.85 -0.22 -0.72
N GLN A 120 -2.57 0.06 -1.81
CA GLN A 120 -1.99 0.75 -2.95
C GLN A 120 -1.75 2.22 -2.63
N PHE A 121 -0.51 2.69 -2.83
CA PHE A 121 -0.17 4.10 -2.79
C PHE A 121 -0.46 4.76 -4.12
N TRP A 122 0.05 4.18 -5.21
CA TRP A 122 -0.20 4.65 -6.57
C TRP A 122 -0.09 3.53 -7.60
N HIS A 123 -0.62 3.80 -8.78
CA HIS A 123 -0.58 2.95 -9.95
C HIS A 123 -0.25 3.80 -11.18
N TYR A 124 0.78 3.43 -11.90
CA TYR A 124 1.11 3.99 -13.19
C TYR A 124 0.77 2.98 -14.29
N LYS A 125 0.00 3.43 -15.27
CA LYS A 125 -0.32 2.67 -16.47
C LYS A 125 0.31 3.35 -17.67
N HIS A 126 1.29 2.70 -18.27
CA HIS A 126 1.91 3.21 -19.48
C HIS A 126 0.90 3.20 -20.63
N LYS A 127 0.80 4.34 -21.34
CA LYS A 127 -0.05 4.42 -22.54
C LYS A 127 0.64 3.68 -23.68
N MET A 128 0.19 2.47 -23.97
CA MET A 128 0.65 1.71 -25.13
C MET A 128 0.19 2.40 -26.40
N GLY A 129 1.06 2.41 -27.44
CA GLY A 129 0.67 2.77 -28.77
C GLY A 129 -0.29 1.72 -29.39
N PRO A 130 -0.86 1.97 -30.57
CA PRO A 130 -1.69 0.97 -31.25
C PRO A 130 -0.85 -0.30 -31.47
N VAL A 131 -1.38 -1.42 -30.99
CA VAL A 131 -0.78 -2.74 -31.26
C VAL A 131 -1.11 -3.06 -32.72
N THR A 132 -0.12 -3.03 -33.60
CA THR A 132 -0.26 -3.57 -34.95
C THR A 132 -0.22 -5.08 -34.86
N THR A 133 -1.36 -5.71 -35.05
CA THR A 133 -1.48 -7.17 -35.24
C THR A 133 -1.07 -7.54 -36.67
#